data_8c9ddc07ee6a330205a2409e89b03cde
#
_entry.id   8c9ddc07ee6a330205a2409e89b03cde
#
_cell.length_a   1.000
_cell.length_b   1.000
_cell.length_c   1.000
_cell.angle_alpha   90.00
_cell.angle_beta   90.00
_cell.angle_gamma   90.00
#
_symmetry.space_group_name_H-M   'P 1'
#
loop_
_entity.id
_entity.type
_entity.pdbx_description
1 polymer ?
#
loop_
_entity_poly.entity_id
_entity_poly.type
_entity_poly.pdbx_seq_one_letter_code
_entity_poly.pdbx_strand_id
1 'polypeptide(L)'
;MDQHSRGELFNYSNRLPSSDKTLPSRALRSPSEFVRNPTTIVINAAPVVETRDVAALLQVSTSNATTILRHLAQKGMIVHLSRGRWLVNEKIDRPALPELISAPYSAYISLQSALFHHGLIEQIPSVIYAVTLTRPRRLRTPLGTISFHRMPPELFKGFELSSRSDAKVANPEKALFDLLYLAAGQQGHPWTEPPVQLLT
;
A
#
# COMPACT_ATOMS: atom_id res chain seq x y z
N MET A 1 -6.96 -38.36 34.70
CA MET A 1 -6.25 -39.22 33.78
C MET A 1 -6.64 -38.77 32.41
N ASP A 2 -5.93 -38.14 31.62
CA ASP A 2 -4.60 -37.56 31.42
C ASP A 2 -4.75 -36.41 30.44
N GLN A 3 -4.37 -35.22 30.71
CA GLN A 3 -3.11 -34.50 30.50
C GLN A 3 -2.50 -34.61 29.11
N HIS A 4 -2.29 -33.44 28.54
CA HIS A 4 -1.28 -33.03 27.58
C HIS A 4 -1.66 -33.00 26.11
N SER A 5 -1.89 -31.78 25.65
CA SER A 5 -1.21 -31.33 24.44
C SER A 5 -0.90 -29.83 24.57
N ARG A 6 0.36 -29.60 24.90
CA ARG A 6 0.98 -28.28 24.94
C ARG A 6 1.21 -27.76 23.51
N GLY A 7 0.96 -26.48 23.36
CA GLY A 7 1.20 -25.74 22.15
C GLY A 7 2.65 -25.76 21.70
N GLU A 8 2.87 -25.97 20.46
CA GLU A 8 4.15 -25.68 19.79
C GLU A 8 4.18 -24.22 19.39
N LEU A 9 4.91 -23.46 20.21
CA LEU A 9 5.39 -22.13 19.89
C LEU A 9 6.39 -22.25 18.73
N PHE A 10 6.01 -21.79 17.56
CA PHE A 10 6.95 -21.59 16.47
C PHE A 10 7.89 -20.44 16.81
N ASN A 11 9.07 -20.84 17.23
CA ASN A 11 10.18 -19.98 17.60
C ASN A 11 10.93 -19.54 16.34
N TYR A 12 10.67 -18.32 15.87
CA TYR A 12 11.49 -17.66 14.85
C TYR A 12 12.65 -16.92 15.54
N SER A 13 13.61 -17.70 16.06
CA SER A 13 14.89 -17.14 16.49
C SER A 13 16.01 -17.73 15.65
N ASN A 14 16.81 -16.81 15.11
CA ASN A 14 18.18 -16.99 14.63
C ASN A 14 18.39 -17.55 13.22
N ARG A 15 18.71 -16.58 12.32
CA ARG A 15 20.07 -16.47 11.77
C ARG A 15 20.21 -15.18 10.98
N LEU A 16 20.78 -14.15 11.61
CA LEU A 16 21.46 -13.08 10.90
C LEU A 16 22.76 -13.66 10.37
N PRO A 17 23.04 -13.63 9.07
CA PRO A 17 24.39 -13.84 8.58
C PRO A 17 25.18 -12.55 8.85
N SER A 18 26.33 -12.74 9.49
CA SER A 18 27.37 -11.77 9.79
C SER A 18 27.65 -10.81 8.62
N SER A 19 27.76 -9.55 8.98
CA SER A 19 28.37 -8.48 8.22
C SER A 19 29.73 -8.89 7.69
N ASP A 20 29.83 -9.20 6.41
CA ASP A 20 30.95 -8.90 5.54
C ASP A 20 30.71 -9.49 4.14
N LYS A 21 29.98 -8.76 3.31
CA LYS A 21 30.08 -8.87 1.85
C LYS A 21 29.83 -7.48 1.29
N THR A 22 30.92 -6.78 1.06
CA THR A 22 31.04 -5.67 0.11
C THR A 22 30.21 -6.02 -1.11
N LEU A 23 29.06 -5.35 -1.28
CA LEU A 23 28.29 -5.40 -2.51
C LEU A 23 29.22 -4.93 -3.64
N PRO A 24 29.47 -5.74 -4.67
CA PRO A 24 30.20 -5.26 -5.83
C PRO A 24 29.41 -4.06 -6.38
N SER A 25 30.10 -2.92 -6.54
CA SER A 25 29.60 -1.79 -7.30
C SER A 25 29.39 -2.26 -8.74
N ARG A 26 28.20 -2.79 -8.99
CA ARG A 26 27.83 -3.28 -10.31
C ARG A 26 27.56 -2.04 -11.16
N ALA A 27 28.52 -1.72 -12.00
CA ALA A 27 28.44 -0.70 -13.03
C ALA A 27 27.03 -0.71 -13.66
N LEU A 28 26.42 0.46 -13.78
CA LEU A 28 25.17 0.69 -14.46
C LEU A 28 25.25 0.04 -15.85
N ARG A 29 24.50 -1.05 -16.02
CA ARG A 29 24.41 -1.76 -17.29
C ARG A 29 23.81 -0.82 -18.33
N SER A 30 24.28 -0.92 -19.56
CA SER A 30 23.83 -0.06 -20.66
C SER A 30 22.31 -0.17 -20.89
N PRO A 31 21.64 0.91 -21.34
CA PRO A 31 20.20 0.91 -21.62
C PRO A 31 19.73 -0.25 -22.52
N SER A 32 20.59 -0.71 -23.42
CA SER A 32 20.32 -1.84 -24.31
C SER A 32 20.19 -3.20 -23.61
N GLU A 33 20.78 -3.38 -22.44
CA GLU A 33 20.67 -4.59 -21.63
C GLU A 33 19.33 -4.66 -20.88
N PHE A 34 18.77 -3.49 -20.49
CA PHE A 34 17.45 -3.42 -19.85
C PHE A 34 16.33 -3.78 -20.83
N VAL A 35 16.44 -3.42 -22.09
CA VAL A 35 15.46 -3.78 -23.13
C VAL A 35 15.46 -5.29 -23.41
N ARG A 36 16.61 -5.96 -23.24
CA ARG A 36 16.75 -7.39 -23.44
C ARG A 36 16.30 -8.23 -22.24
N ASN A 37 16.26 -7.64 -21.05
CA ASN A 37 15.90 -8.37 -19.83
C ASN A 37 14.97 -7.53 -18.92
N PRO A 38 13.67 -7.43 -19.27
CA PRO A 38 12.70 -6.63 -18.50
C PRO A 38 12.56 -7.10 -17.05
N THR A 39 12.96 -8.34 -16.74
CA THR A 39 13.01 -8.88 -15.38
C THR A 39 13.94 -8.08 -14.45
N THR A 40 14.92 -7.38 -14.98
CA THR A 40 15.84 -6.56 -14.16
C THR A 40 15.17 -5.31 -13.59
N ILE A 41 14.11 -4.79 -14.23
CA ILE A 41 13.31 -3.68 -13.73
C ILE A 41 12.56 -4.11 -12.45
N VAL A 42 12.14 -5.36 -12.40
CA VAL A 42 11.35 -5.92 -11.29
C VAL A 42 12.19 -6.11 -10.02
N ILE A 43 13.50 -6.30 -10.15
CA ILE A 43 14.36 -6.73 -9.02
C ILE A 43 14.89 -5.56 -8.18
N ASN A 44 15.02 -4.36 -8.74
CA ASN A 44 15.69 -3.21 -8.08
C ASN A 44 14.81 -1.95 -7.97
N ALA A 45 13.53 -2.04 -8.30
CA ALA A 45 12.63 -0.89 -8.28
C ALA A 45 11.92 -0.75 -6.93
N ALA A 46 11.49 0.47 -6.63
CA ALA A 46 10.50 0.70 -5.58
C ALA A 46 9.28 -0.20 -5.81
N PRO A 47 8.57 -0.62 -4.76
CA PRO A 47 7.42 -1.54 -4.87
C PRO A 47 6.38 -1.08 -5.89
N VAL A 48 6.18 0.22 -6.01
CA VAL A 48 5.31 0.85 -7.02
C VAL A 48 6.16 1.76 -7.90
N VAL A 49 6.04 1.59 -9.22
CA VAL A 49 6.74 2.41 -10.21
C VAL A 49 5.75 3.19 -11.04
N GLU A 50 6.15 4.39 -11.49
CA GLU A 50 5.38 5.17 -12.44
C GLU A 50 5.88 4.94 -13.87
N THR A 51 4.97 4.95 -14.83
CA THR A 51 5.31 4.76 -16.26
C THR A 51 6.35 5.76 -16.74
N ARG A 52 6.31 7.02 -16.25
CA ARG A 52 7.26 8.07 -16.62
C ARG A 52 8.68 7.75 -16.12
N ASP A 53 8.81 7.17 -14.93
CA ASP A 53 10.10 6.84 -14.34
C ASP A 53 10.73 5.66 -15.09
N VAL A 54 9.91 4.68 -15.46
CA VAL A 54 10.33 3.57 -16.34
C VAL A 54 10.73 4.08 -17.72
N ALA A 55 9.98 5.02 -18.30
CA ALA A 55 10.30 5.63 -19.58
C ALA A 55 11.66 6.35 -19.54
N ALA A 56 11.91 7.11 -18.47
CA ALA A 56 13.20 7.80 -18.26
C ALA A 56 14.34 6.80 -18.06
N LEU A 57 14.12 5.76 -17.24
CA LEU A 57 15.13 4.73 -16.98
C LEU A 57 15.51 3.95 -18.25
N LEU A 58 14.54 3.61 -19.07
CA LEU A 58 14.75 2.87 -20.32
C LEU A 58 15.11 3.76 -21.50
N GLN A 59 15.09 5.07 -21.35
CA GLN A 59 15.29 6.06 -22.43
C GLN A 59 14.34 5.85 -23.61
N VAL A 60 13.10 5.52 -23.33
CA VAL A 60 12.05 5.31 -24.33
C VAL A 60 10.89 6.30 -24.11
N SER A 61 10.02 6.43 -25.11
CA SER A 61 8.80 7.22 -24.94
C SER A 61 7.88 6.61 -23.87
N THR A 62 7.05 7.44 -23.23
CA THR A 62 6.04 6.96 -22.25
C THR A 62 5.04 5.98 -22.88
N SER A 63 4.78 6.10 -24.18
CA SER A 63 3.94 5.15 -24.94
C SER A 63 4.61 3.77 -25.00
N ASN A 64 5.89 3.72 -25.35
CA ASN A 64 6.64 2.46 -25.40
C ASN A 64 6.78 1.85 -24.00
N ALA A 65 7.09 2.66 -22.98
CA ALA A 65 7.14 2.19 -21.59
C ALA A 65 5.78 1.59 -21.16
N THR A 66 4.67 2.24 -21.50
CA THR A 66 3.32 1.72 -21.23
C THR A 66 3.09 0.35 -21.91
N THR A 67 3.53 0.19 -23.15
CA THR A 67 3.41 -1.08 -23.89
C THR A 67 4.23 -2.18 -23.22
N ILE A 68 5.47 -1.88 -22.82
CA ILE A 68 6.33 -2.83 -22.10
C ILE A 68 5.68 -3.26 -20.77
N LEU A 69 5.21 -2.28 -19.98
CA LEU A 69 4.60 -2.55 -18.68
C LEU A 69 3.29 -3.35 -18.82
N ARG A 70 2.47 -3.07 -19.82
CA ARG A 70 1.28 -3.90 -20.14
C ARG A 70 1.66 -5.34 -20.46
N HIS A 71 2.71 -5.54 -21.24
CA HIS A 71 3.19 -6.87 -21.60
C HIS A 71 3.65 -7.66 -20.36
N LEU A 72 4.37 -6.99 -19.44
CA LEU A 72 4.77 -7.58 -18.17
C LEU A 72 3.56 -7.91 -17.29
N ALA A 73 2.56 -7.05 -17.26
CA ALA A 73 1.33 -7.30 -16.52
C ALA A 73 0.53 -8.48 -17.10
N GLN A 74 0.46 -8.61 -18.44
CA GLN A 74 -0.18 -9.77 -19.09
C GLN A 74 0.52 -11.09 -18.76
N LYS A 75 1.84 -11.05 -18.51
CA LYS A 75 2.62 -12.23 -18.06
C LYS A 75 2.52 -12.47 -16.55
N GLY A 76 1.75 -11.67 -15.81
CA GLY A 76 1.63 -11.78 -14.36
C GLY A 76 2.87 -11.35 -13.57
N MET A 77 3.83 -10.65 -14.20
CA MET A 77 5.07 -10.23 -13.54
C MET A 77 4.93 -8.94 -12.72
N ILE A 78 3.93 -8.13 -13.04
CA ILE A 78 3.59 -6.87 -12.36
C ILE A 78 2.08 -6.70 -12.35
N VAL A 79 1.56 -5.83 -11.46
CA VAL A 79 0.12 -5.55 -11.36
C VAL A 79 -0.15 -4.09 -11.72
N HIS A 80 -1.08 -3.86 -12.64
CA HIS A 80 -1.55 -2.50 -12.94
C HIS A 80 -2.45 -2.01 -11.80
N LEU A 81 -2.00 -0.99 -11.06
CA LEU A 81 -2.76 -0.44 -9.93
C LEU A 81 -3.72 0.67 -10.36
N SER A 82 -3.23 1.59 -11.17
CA SER A 82 -3.99 2.74 -11.67
C SER A 82 -3.26 3.38 -12.86
N ARG A 83 -3.86 4.41 -13.44
CA ARG A 83 -3.26 5.12 -14.58
C ARG A 83 -1.81 5.50 -14.31
N GLY A 84 -0.91 4.89 -15.05
CA GLY A 84 0.52 5.13 -14.99
C GLY A 84 1.26 4.56 -13.77
N ARG A 85 0.60 3.75 -12.93
CA ARG A 85 1.20 3.15 -11.72
C ARG A 85 1.10 1.64 -11.74
N TRP A 86 2.20 0.99 -11.42
CA TRP A 86 2.39 -0.45 -11.51
C TRP A 86 3.06 -0.97 -10.26
N LEU A 87 2.53 -2.05 -9.72
CA LEU A 87 3.13 -2.78 -8.61
C LEU A 87 4.09 -3.82 -9.17
N VAL A 88 5.34 -3.75 -8.75
CA VAL A 88 6.43 -4.62 -9.24
C VAL A 88 6.75 -5.73 -8.24
N ASN A 89 6.35 -5.57 -6.98
CA ASN A 89 6.57 -6.56 -5.94
C ASN A 89 5.22 -7.05 -5.41
N GLU A 90 4.90 -8.32 -5.66
CA GLU A 90 3.63 -8.93 -5.21
C GLU A 90 3.58 -9.21 -3.69
N LYS A 91 4.74 -9.16 -3.00
CA LYS A 91 4.84 -9.42 -1.56
C LYS A 91 4.51 -8.18 -0.70
N ILE A 92 3.66 -7.30 -1.20
CA ILE A 92 3.24 -6.13 -0.45
C ILE A 92 1.97 -6.44 0.34
N ASP A 93 2.02 -6.12 1.61
CA ASP A 93 0.82 -6.14 2.45
C ASP A 93 -0.21 -5.14 1.93
N ARG A 94 -1.46 -5.60 1.78
CA ARG A 94 -2.58 -4.77 1.32
C ARG A 94 -2.71 -3.45 2.11
N PRO A 95 -2.51 -3.42 3.43
CA PRO A 95 -2.49 -2.20 4.22
C PRO A 95 -1.45 -1.15 3.79
N ALA A 96 -0.32 -1.54 3.20
CA ALA A 96 0.70 -0.59 2.75
C ALA A 96 0.36 0.10 1.42
N LEU A 97 -0.62 -0.41 0.66
CA LEU A 97 -0.99 0.12 -0.65
C LEU A 97 -1.40 1.61 -0.65
N PRO A 98 -2.16 2.13 0.34
CA PRO A 98 -2.54 3.54 0.34
C PRO A 98 -1.34 4.48 0.34
N GLU A 99 -0.33 4.22 1.17
CA GLU A 99 0.91 5.02 1.22
C GLU A 99 1.64 5.00 -0.12
N LEU A 100 1.87 3.80 -0.67
CA LEU A 100 2.58 3.61 -1.93
C LEU A 100 1.87 4.27 -3.13
N ILE A 101 0.54 4.18 -3.16
CA ILE A 101 -0.25 4.78 -4.24
C ILE A 101 -0.39 6.30 -4.07
N SER A 102 -0.31 6.80 -2.85
CA SER A 102 -0.43 8.23 -2.57
C SER A 102 0.85 9.00 -2.85
N ALA A 103 2.00 8.33 -2.92
CA ALA A 103 3.28 8.97 -3.15
C ALA A 103 3.23 10.01 -4.29
N PRO A 104 3.92 11.17 -4.15
CA PRO A 104 4.85 11.55 -3.08
C PRO A 104 4.18 12.03 -1.78
N TYR A 105 2.87 12.07 -1.73
CA TYR A 105 2.12 12.49 -0.54
C TYR A 105 1.92 11.31 0.39
N SER A 106 2.01 11.57 1.68
CA SER A 106 1.75 10.55 2.69
C SER A 106 0.27 10.21 2.79
N ALA A 107 0.00 8.95 3.15
CA ALA A 107 -1.33 8.48 3.51
C ALA A 107 -1.23 7.52 4.69
N TYR A 108 -2.29 7.41 5.48
CA TYR A 108 -2.41 6.44 6.56
C TYR A 108 -3.79 5.79 6.53
N ILE A 109 -3.87 4.56 7.01
CA ILE A 109 -5.14 3.85 7.19
C ILE A 109 -5.89 4.47 8.37
N SER A 110 -7.18 4.73 8.18
CA SER A 110 -8.05 5.29 9.22
C SER A 110 -9.49 4.79 9.09
N LEU A 111 -10.40 5.47 9.77
CA LEU A 111 -11.83 5.17 9.74
C LEU A 111 -12.09 3.68 10.07
N GLN A 112 -13.05 3.06 9.41
CA GLN A 112 -13.43 1.66 9.65
C GLN A 112 -12.26 0.68 9.48
N SER A 113 -11.31 0.97 8.56
CA SER A 113 -10.16 0.09 8.35
C SER A 113 -9.21 0.07 9.54
N ALA A 114 -8.97 1.23 10.18
CA ALA A 114 -8.17 1.30 11.39
C ALA A 114 -8.94 0.76 12.61
N LEU A 115 -10.24 1.06 12.73
CA LEU A 115 -11.09 0.53 13.80
C LEU A 115 -11.12 -1.01 13.77
N PHE A 116 -11.24 -1.60 12.59
CA PHE A 116 -11.15 -3.05 12.41
C PHE A 116 -9.75 -3.57 12.77
N HIS A 117 -8.69 -2.90 12.34
CA HIS A 117 -7.31 -3.27 12.65
C HIS A 117 -7.05 -3.34 14.16
N HIS A 118 -7.67 -2.45 14.92
CA HIS A 118 -7.59 -2.42 16.38
C HIS A 118 -8.63 -3.29 17.09
N GLY A 119 -9.48 -4.03 16.35
CA GLY A 119 -10.50 -4.90 16.91
C GLY A 119 -11.68 -4.17 17.57
N LEU A 120 -11.90 -2.89 17.22
CA LEU A 120 -13.02 -2.09 17.75
C LEU A 120 -14.33 -2.32 16.98
N ILE A 121 -14.25 -2.90 15.80
CA ILE A 121 -15.39 -3.36 15.02
C ILE A 121 -15.11 -4.77 14.50
N GLU A 122 -16.12 -5.60 14.43
CA GLU A 122 -16.00 -6.99 13.95
C GLU A 122 -16.14 -7.08 12.43
N GLN A 123 -16.84 -6.14 11.81
CA GLN A 123 -17.09 -6.15 10.38
C GLN A 123 -15.81 -5.86 9.60
N ILE A 124 -15.40 -6.80 8.75
CA ILE A 124 -14.28 -6.64 7.84
C ILE A 124 -14.65 -5.62 6.75
N PRO A 125 -13.97 -4.47 6.66
CA PRO A 125 -14.27 -3.50 5.61
C PRO A 125 -13.94 -4.06 4.23
N SER A 126 -14.89 -3.97 3.29
CA SER A 126 -14.69 -4.35 1.88
C SER A 126 -13.77 -3.37 1.14
N VAL A 127 -13.58 -2.19 1.71
CA VAL A 127 -12.79 -1.09 1.17
C VAL A 127 -11.70 -0.72 2.17
N ILE A 128 -10.50 -0.45 1.70
CA ILE A 128 -9.44 0.13 2.53
C ILE A 128 -9.68 1.64 2.62
N TYR A 129 -10.00 2.12 3.81
CA TYR A 129 -10.18 3.54 4.08
C TYR A 129 -8.86 4.16 4.50
N ALA A 130 -8.44 5.19 3.76
CA ALA A 130 -7.19 5.89 4.01
C ALA A 130 -7.40 7.41 4.01
N VAL A 131 -6.59 8.09 4.79
CA VAL A 131 -6.56 9.55 4.88
C VAL A 131 -5.28 10.05 4.22
N THR A 132 -5.41 11.15 3.46
CA THR A 132 -4.30 11.77 2.74
C THR A 132 -4.46 13.30 2.70
N LEU A 133 -3.39 14.01 2.37
CA LEU A 133 -3.39 15.45 2.14
C LEU A 133 -3.92 15.84 0.75
N THR A 134 -4.06 14.86 -0.16
CA THR A 134 -4.49 15.10 -1.54
C THR A 134 -6.02 15.07 -1.68
N ARG A 135 -6.50 15.30 -2.91
CA ARG A 135 -7.94 15.26 -3.21
C ARG A 135 -8.53 13.89 -2.90
N PRO A 136 -9.74 13.83 -2.34
CA PRO A 136 -10.45 12.59 -2.10
C PRO A 136 -10.67 11.86 -3.44
N ARG A 137 -10.52 10.54 -3.39
CA ARG A 137 -10.73 9.69 -4.57
C ARG A 137 -10.96 8.24 -4.16
N ARG A 138 -11.72 7.52 -4.95
CA ARG A 138 -11.87 6.07 -4.83
C ARG A 138 -11.10 5.40 -5.96
N LEU A 139 -10.26 4.43 -5.61
CA LEU A 139 -9.43 3.70 -6.54
C LEU A 139 -9.75 2.21 -6.46
N ARG A 140 -10.12 1.63 -7.58
CA ARG A 140 -10.28 0.18 -7.72
C ARG A 140 -8.99 -0.41 -8.29
N THR A 141 -8.41 -1.37 -7.58
CA THR A 141 -7.23 -2.11 -8.00
C THR A 141 -7.52 -3.61 -7.98
N PRO A 142 -6.74 -4.44 -8.66
CA PRO A 142 -6.86 -5.89 -8.53
C PRO A 142 -6.68 -6.41 -7.10
N LEU A 143 -6.00 -5.64 -6.23
CA LEU A 143 -5.74 -5.98 -4.84
C LEU A 143 -6.84 -5.49 -3.88
N GLY A 144 -7.82 -4.77 -4.37
CA GLY A 144 -8.93 -4.24 -3.60
C GLY A 144 -9.24 -2.78 -3.92
N THR A 145 -10.33 -2.30 -3.34
CA THR A 145 -10.74 -0.90 -3.46
C THR A 145 -10.14 -0.09 -2.32
N ILE A 146 -9.62 1.10 -2.63
CA ILE A 146 -9.10 2.05 -1.65
C ILE A 146 -9.91 3.32 -1.77
N SER A 147 -10.40 3.83 -0.64
CA SER A 147 -11.08 5.12 -0.53
C SER A 147 -10.17 6.11 0.18
N PHE A 148 -9.71 7.12 -0.53
CA PHE A 148 -8.89 8.19 0.01
C PHE A 148 -9.77 9.36 0.43
N HIS A 149 -9.61 9.80 1.66
CA HIS A 149 -10.27 10.96 2.25
C HIS A 149 -9.24 12.04 2.52
N ARG A 150 -9.63 13.30 2.29
CA ARG A 150 -8.74 14.43 2.55
C ARG A 150 -8.88 14.89 4.00
N MET A 151 -7.73 15.14 4.62
CA MET A 151 -7.65 15.77 5.94
C MET A 151 -6.80 17.04 5.83
N PRO A 152 -7.15 18.13 6.57
CA PRO A 152 -6.29 19.29 6.70
C PRO A 152 -4.93 18.93 7.31
N PRO A 153 -3.84 19.62 6.91
CA PRO A 153 -2.50 19.34 7.42
C PRO A 153 -2.39 19.35 8.95
N GLU A 154 -3.11 20.24 9.60
CA GLU A 154 -3.11 20.41 11.05
C GLU A 154 -3.63 19.16 11.80
N LEU A 155 -4.52 18.43 11.13
CA LEU A 155 -5.14 17.21 11.65
C LEU A 155 -4.44 15.93 11.14
N PHE A 156 -3.41 16.06 10.28
CA PHE A 156 -2.69 14.94 9.70
C PHE A 156 -1.62 14.39 10.67
N LYS A 157 -2.06 13.79 11.78
CA LYS A 157 -1.26 13.25 12.89
C LYS A 157 -2.03 12.16 13.61
N GLY A 158 -1.41 11.49 14.60
CA GLY A 158 -2.07 10.45 15.42
C GLY A 158 -2.13 9.08 14.72
N PHE A 159 -1.12 8.78 13.92
CA PHE A 159 -0.92 7.48 13.29
C PHE A 159 0.51 6.99 13.52
N GLU A 160 0.69 5.70 13.49
CA GLU A 160 1.97 5.02 13.74
C GLU A 160 2.21 3.96 12.66
N LEU A 161 3.49 3.56 12.52
CA LEU A 161 3.84 2.44 11.66
C LEU A 161 3.40 1.14 12.34
N SER A 162 2.59 0.35 11.66
CA SER A 162 2.11 -0.92 12.19
C SER A 162 3.27 -1.91 12.31
N SER A 163 3.37 -2.58 13.45
CA SER A 163 4.35 -3.66 13.66
C SER A 163 4.08 -4.92 12.82
N ARG A 164 2.89 -5.03 12.25
CA ARG A 164 2.44 -6.19 11.45
C ARG A 164 2.55 -5.97 9.95
N SER A 165 2.68 -4.72 9.52
CA SER A 165 2.74 -4.35 8.11
C SER A 165 3.47 -3.02 7.98
N ASP A 166 4.10 -2.75 6.84
CA ASP A 166 4.74 -1.45 6.55
C ASP A 166 3.72 -0.33 6.28
N ALA A 167 2.59 -0.36 6.98
CA ALA A 167 1.51 0.59 6.82
C ALA A 167 1.45 1.56 7.99
N LYS A 168 1.21 2.83 7.69
CA LYS A 168 0.80 3.82 8.68
C LYS A 168 -0.66 3.61 9.03
N VAL A 169 -0.97 3.41 10.31
CA VAL A 169 -2.32 3.16 10.81
C VAL A 169 -2.65 4.18 11.89
N ALA A 170 -3.81 4.82 11.80
CA ALA A 170 -4.32 5.69 12.84
C ALA A 170 -4.48 4.92 14.15
N ASN A 171 -4.14 5.54 15.28
CA ASN A 171 -4.51 4.98 16.57
C ASN A 171 -6.04 4.98 16.75
N PRO A 172 -6.60 4.23 17.71
CA PRO A 172 -8.05 4.08 17.86
C PRO A 172 -8.80 5.41 17.98
N GLU A 173 -8.28 6.33 18.80
CA GLU A 173 -8.89 7.65 19.03
C GLU A 173 -8.87 8.49 17.77
N LYS A 174 -7.76 8.43 17.02
CA LYS A 174 -7.62 9.14 15.75
C LYS A 174 -8.55 8.58 14.69
N ALA A 175 -8.67 7.27 14.59
CA ALA A 175 -9.58 6.63 13.65
C ALA A 175 -11.04 7.03 13.88
N LEU A 176 -11.45 7.08 15.15
CA LEU A 176 -12.78 7.54 15.55
C LEU A 176 -12.95 9.06 15.28
N PHE A 177 -11.94 9.86 15.64
CA PHE A 177 -11.96 11.31 15.35
C PHE A 177 -12.12 11.58 13.86
N ASP A 178 -11.34 10.90 13.01
CA ASP A 178 -11.40 11.06 11.55
C ASP A 178 -12.80 10.70 11.01
N LEU A 179 -13.37 9.62 11.54
CA LEU A 179 -14.73 9.20 11.16
C LEU A 179 -15.75 10.29 11.48
N LEU A 180 -15.73 10.84 12.68
CA LEU A 180 -16.66 11.88 13.12
C LEU A 180 -16.43 13.19 12.37
N TYR A 181 -15.16 13.59 12.20
CA TYR A 181 -14.79 14.82 11.50
C TYR A 181 -15.26 14.81 10.04
N LEU A 182 -15.03 13.70 9.33
CA LEU A 182 -15.45 13.56 7.94
C LEU A 182 -16.96 13.43 7.82
N ALA A 183 -17.64 12.78 8.77
CA ALA A 183 -19.09 12.72 8.80
C ALA A 183 -19.70 14.10 9.02
N ALA A 184 -19.17 14.90 9.94
CA ALA A 184 -19.64 16.25 10.22
C ALA A 184 -19.40 17.23 9.06
N GLY A 185 -18.26 17.09 8.36
CA GLY A 185 -17.92 17.95 7.21
C GLY A 185 -18.70 17.66 5.93
N GLN A 186 -19.46 16.59 5.87
CA GLN A 186 -20.21 16.15 4.69
C GLN A 186 -21.72 16.44 4.75
N GLN A 187 -22.14 17.46 5.44
CA GLN A 187 -23.52 17.96 5.34
C GLN A 187 -23.77 18.49 3.90
N GLY A 188 -23.98 17.56 2.95
CA GLY A 188 -24.26 17.90 1.56
C GLY A 188 -23.85 16.85 0.52
N HIS A 189 -23.08 15.86 0.88
CA HIS A 189 -22.81 14.72 -0.01
C HIS A 189 -23.35 13.42 0.62
N PRO A 190 -24.27 12.73 -0.04
CA PRO A 190 -24.75 11.44 0.45
C PRO A 190 -23.59 10.45 0.48
N TRP A 191 -23.26 9.97 1.67
CA TRP A 191 -22.49 8.74 1.80
C TRP A 191 -23.26 7.62 1.08
N THR A 192 -22.71 7.11 0.02
CA THR A 192 -23.29 5.99 -0.71
C THR A 192 -23.11 4.64 0.00
N GLU A 193 -22.49 4.63 1.17
CA GLU A 193 -22.41 3.45 2.03
C GLU A 193 -23.00 3.79 3.41
N PRO A 194 -23.90 2.94 3.93
CA PRO A 194 -24.53 3.19 5.22
C PRO A 194 -23.48 3.27 6.33
N PRO A 195 -23.70 4.12 7.37
CA PRO A 195 -22.85 4.12 8.54
C PRO A 195 -22.82 2.71 9.14
N VAL A 196 -21.64 2.29 9.56
CA VAL A 196 -21.45 1.05 10.31
C VAL A 196 -22.48 1.06 11.43
N GLN A 197 -23.35 0.04 11.47
CA GLN A 197 -24.21 -0.17 12.63
C GLN A 197 -23.28 -0.46 13.80
N LEU A 198 -23.14 0.51 14.69
CA LEU A 198 -22.54 0.29 15.99
C LEU A 198 -23.46 -0.69 16.70
N LEU A 199 -22.97 -1.88 16.93
CA LEU A 199 -23.68 -2.90 17.69
C LEU A 199 -23.89 -2.37 19.11
N THR A 200 -25.13 -2.16 19.47
CA THR A 200 -25.59 -1.98 20.85
C THR A 200 -25.57 -3.32 21.57
#